data_cf506a43137481f63af60563e0914f2a
#
_entry.id   cf506a43137481f63af60563e0914f2a
#
_cell.length_a   1.000
_cell.length_b   1.000
_cell.length_c   1.000
_cell.angle_alpha   90.00
_cell.angle_beta   90.00
_cell.angle_gamma   90.00
#
_symmetry.space_group_name_H-M   'P 1'
#
loop_
_entity.id
_entity.type
_entity.pdbx_description
1 polymer ?
#
loop_
_entity_poly.entity_id
_entity_poly.type
_entity_poly.pdbx_seq_one_letter_code
_entity_poly.pdbx_strand_id
1 'polypeptide(L)'
;SSAASDVYKRQDPDASALWNHDMSGQVTGFAVASSKRNADFHALFPTLPEDDYLIETYTCAVNRDLLIQGRMYVSEAHLAFHSNIFGWVTSIVVPFAEIVSIEKRNTAYLIPNAISVRTLHARYLFSSLVSRDLTYSMLVCIWRMSTPSEAAQQVAKALSEESDEEDASENEAPDLSL
;
A
#
# COMPACT_ATOMS: atom_id res chain seq x y z
N SER A 1 20.62 32.88 33.94
CA SER A 1 19.24 32.44 34.00
C SER A 1 18.44 33.07 32.87
N SER A 2 18.53 32.51 31.69
CA SER A 2 17.55 32.78 30.61
C SER A 2 17.93 31.90 29.41
N ALA A 3 17.61 30.63 29.45
CA ALA A 3 17.82 29.69 28.32
C ALA A 3 16.68 28.67 28.20
N ALA A 4 15.46 29.01 28.64
CA ALA A 4 14.32 28.06 28.64
C ALA A 4 13.11 28.56 27.82
N SER A 5 13.25 29.55 26.95
CA SER A 5 12.09 30.13 26.23
C SER A 5 12.15 30.04 24.70
N ASP A 6 13.15 29.35 24.10
CA ASP A 6 13.29 29.33 22.63
C ASP A 6 12.93 27.99 21.98
N VAL A 7 12.31 27.07 22.73
CA VAL A 7 11.94 25.74 22.19
C VAL A 7 10.52 25.69 21.61
N TYR A 8 9.71 26.73 21.77
CA TYR A 8 8.29 26.69 21.38
C TYR A 8 7.89 27.67 20.25
N LYS A 9 8.77 27.95 19.29
CA LYS A 9 8.41 28.71 18.08
C LYS A 9 8.99 28.14 16.81
N ARG A 10 8.71 26.89 16.54
CA ARG A 10 8.52 26.41 15.16
C ARG A 10 7.09 25.92 15.04
N GLN A 11 6.17 26.84 14.98
CA GLN A 11 4.90 26.58 14.33
C GLN A 11 5.23 26.43 12.84
N ASP A 12 5.22 25.19 12.38
CA ASP A 12 5.22 24.90 10.97
C ASP A 12 4.00 25.63 10.37
N PRO A 13 4.16 26.59 9.45
CA PRO A 13 3.02 27.30 8.86
C PRO A 13 2.11 26.36 8.06
N ASP A 14 2.51 25.10 7.90
CA ASP A 14 1.81 24.06 7.16
C ASP A 14 0.79 23.30 8.04
N ALA A 15 0.89 23.38 9.36
CA ALA A 15 -0.05 22.69 10.25
C ALA A 15 -1.48 23.26 10.18
N SER A 16 -1.64 24.52 9.79
CA SER A 16 -2.97 25.13 9.61
C SER A 16 -3.64 24.76 8.28
N ALA A 17 -2.86 24.31 7.29
CA ALA A 17 -3.40 23.83 6.01
C ALA A 17 -4.04 22.44 6.14
N LEU A 18 -3.67 21.68 7.18
CA LEU A 18 -4.19 20.33 7.43
C LEU A 18 -5.67 20.30 7.86
N TRP A 19 -6.20 21.45 8.34
CA TRP A 19 -7.58 21.52 8.87
C TRP A 19 -8.59 22.15 7.93
N ASN A 20 -8.15 22.74 6.81
CA ASN A 20 -9.01 23.42 5.85
C ASN A 20 -9.31 22.57 4.61
N HIS A 21 -9.21 21.25 4.72
CA HIS A 21 -9.58 20.39 3.60
C HIS A 21 -11.10 20.33 3.47
N ASP A 22 -11.58 20.69 2.29
CA ASP A 22 -12.97 20.57 1.88
C ASP A 22 -13.51 19.16 2.17
N MET A 23 -14.60 19.08 2.89
CA MET A 23 -15.23 17.84 3.36
C MET A 23 -15.79 16.94 2.24
N SER A 24 -15.46 17.21 0.98
CA SER A 24 -15.83 16.39 -0.18
C SER A 24 -14.81 15.29 -0.52
N GLY A 25 -13.62 15.32 0.07
CA GLY A 25 -12.63 14.24 -0.03
C GLY A 25 -12.87 13.15 1.01
N GLN A 26 -12.69 11.91 0.64
CA GLN A 26 -12.75 10.79 1.59
C GLN A 26 -11.70 11.00 2.70
N VAL A 27 -12.17 11.39 3.87
CA VAL A 27 -11.32 11.51 5.05
C VAL A 27 -11.01 10.10 5.54
N THR A 28 -9.85 9.58 5.19
CA THR A 28 -9.41 8.24 5.61
C THR A 28 -9.04 8.18 7.09
N GLY A 29 -8.94 9.33 7.77
CA GLY A 29 -8.48 9.41 9.16
C GLY A 29 -6.97 9.21 9.34
N PHE A 30 -6.20 9.06 8.26
CA PHE A 30 -4.75 9.00 8.29
C PHE A 30 -4.14 10.41 8.22
N ALA A 31 -3.03 10.60 8.93
CA ALA A 31 -2.21 11.78 8.74
C ALA A 31 -1.60 11.77 7.34
N VAL A 32 -1.79 12.85 6.59
CA VAL A 32 -1.20 12.99 5.26
C VAL A 32 0.24 13.51 5.34
N ALA A 33 1.01 13.25 4.30
CA ALA A 33 2.38 13.76 4.18
C ALA A 33 2.41 15.30 4.06
N SER A 34 3.59 15.90 4.28
CA SER A 34 3.77 17.34 4.10
C SER A 34 3.47 17.79 2.67
N SER A 35 3.13 19.06 2.49
CA SER A 35 2.84 19.65 1.19
C SER A 35 3.97 19.42 0.18
N LYS A 36 5.23 19.49 0.63
CA LYS A 36 6.38 19.23 -0.23
C LYS A 36 6.41 17.78 -0.71
N ARG A 37 6.24 16.82 0.19
CA ARG A 37 6.22 15.39 -0.16
C ARG A 37 5.05 15.06 -1.07
N ASN A 38 3.88 15.66 -0.83
CA ASN A 38 2.71 15.50 -1.68
C ASN A 38 2.93 16.08 -3.09
N ALA A 39 3.58 17.24 -3.21
CA ALA A 39 3.94 17.82 -4.49
C ALA A 39 4.95 16.94 -5.27
N ASP A 40 5.95 16.39 -4.59
CA ASP A 40 6.92 15.45 -5.19
C ASP A 40 6.22 14.17 -5.68
N PHE A 41 5.25 13.67 -4.93
CA PHE A 41 4.43 12.52 -5.31
C PHE A 41 3.62 12.80 -6.59
N HIS A 42 2.92 13.92 -6.67
CA HIS A 42 2.16 14.28 -7.87
C HIS A 42 3.04 14.60 -9.07
N ALA A 43 4.29 15.05 -8.87
CA ALA A 43 5.26 15.22 -9.94
C ALA A 43 5.69 13.88 -10.56
N LEU A 44 5.80 12.82 -9.73
CA LEU A 44 6.11 11.46 -10.20
C LEU A 44 4.91 10.77 -10.85
N PHE A 45 3.69 11.06 -10.38
CA PHE A 45 2.45 10.43 -10.83
C PHE A 45 1.44 11.51 -11.31
N PRO A 46 1.70 12.20 -12.42
CA PRO A 46 0.90 13.34 -12.85
C PRO A 46 -0.52 12.97 -13.31
N THR A 47 -0.80 11.69 -13.50
CA THR A 47 -2.14 11.19 -13.87
C THR A 47 -3.08 11.05 -12.69
N LEU A 48 -2.56 11.10 -11.46
CA LEU A 48 -3.38 11.00 -10.25
C LEU A 48 -4.08 12.31 -9.93
N PRO A 49 -5.31 12.25 -9.39
CA PRO A 49 -6.04 13.43 -8.97
C PRO A 49 -5.26 14.25 -7.93
N GLU A 50 -5.32 15.58 -8.00
CA GLU A 50 -4.61 16.47 -7.08
C GLU A 50 -5.12 16.37 -5.63
N ASP A 51 -6.37 15.93 -5.45
CA ASP A 51 -7.01 15.67 -4.16
C ASP A 51 -6.68 14.29 -3.56
N ASP A 52 -5.87 13.49 -4.24
CA ASP A 52 -5.35 12.23 -3.72
C ASP A 52 -4.04 12.47 -2.95
N TYR A 53 -4.16 12.62 -1.63
CA TYR A 53 -3.04 12.99 -0.76
C TYR A 53 -2.14 11.81 -0.42
N LEU A 54 -0.82 12.02 -0.51
CA LEU A 54 0.17 11.07 -0.05
C LEU A 54 0.08 10.87 1.46
N ILE A 55 0.08 9.62 1.90
CA ILE A 55 0.10 9.24 3.32
C ILE A 55 1.50 8.85 3.75
N GLU A 56 2.12 7.88 3.07
CA GLU A 56 3.43 7.36 3.45
C GLU A 56 4.21 6.81 2.24
N THR A 57 5.51 6.69 2.41
CA THR A 57 6.42 6.08 1.44
C THR A 57 7.28 5.00 2.08
N TYR A 58 7.58 3.96 1.32
CA TYR A 58 8.42 2.86 1.77
C TYR A 58 9.48 2.53 0.72
N THR A 59 10.71 2.33 1.16
CA THR A 59 11.75 1.77 0.29
C THR A 59 11.48 0.28 0.12
N CYS A 60 11.41 -0.18 -1.11
CA CYS A 60 11.18 -1.58 -1.43
C CYS A 60 11.65 -1.90 -2.85
N ALA A 61 11.49 -3.14 -3.24
CA ALA A 61 11.68 -3.60 -4.60
C ALA A 61 10.40 -4.20 -5.14
N VAL A 62 10.17 -4.10 -6.45
CA VAL A 62 9.14 -4.88 -7.13
C VAL A 62 9.78 -6.02 -7.89
N ASN A 63 9.23 -7.22 -7.72
CA ASN A 63 9.67 -8.41 -8.44
C ASN A 63 8.92 -8.49 -9.76
N ARG A 64 9.67 -8.37 -10.84
CA ARG A 64 9.24 -8.67 -12.21
C ARG A 64 10.20 -9.72 -12.77
N ASP A 65 10.58 -9.63 -14.03
CA ASP A 65 11.67 -10.46 -14.60
C ASP A 65 12.98 -10.23 -13.84
N LEU A 66 13.16 -9.00 -13.35
CA LEU A 66 14.25 -8.59 -12.47
C LEU A 66 13.70 -8.00 -11.18
N LEU A 67 14.51 -8.00 -10.14
CA LEU A 67 14.24 -7.27 -8.89
C LEU A 67 14.56 -5.78 -9.11
N ILE A 68 13.53 -4.95 -9.10
CA ILE A 68 13.64 -3.51 -9.37
C ILE A 68 13.55 -2.75 -8.05
N GLN A 69 14.66 -2.15 -7.62
CA GLN A 69 14.70 -1.30 -6.44
C GLN A 69 14.06 0.06 -6.70
N GLY A 70 13.25 0.52 -5.75
CA GLY A 70 12.56 1.78 -5.86
C GLY A 70 11.83 2.16 -4.59
N ARG A 71 10.70 2.83 -4.77
CA ARG A 71 9.90 3.36 -3.67
C ARG A 71 8.42 3.11 -3.90
N MET A 72 7.77 2.63 -2.86
CA MET A 72 6.32 2.54 -2.78
C MET A 72 5.77 3.86 -2.21
N TYR A 73 4.72 4.36 -2.82
CA TYR A 73 3.96 5.53 -2.41
C TYR A 73 2.55 5.11 -2.10
N VAL A 74 2.09 5.40 -0.90
CA VAL A 74 0.74 5.08 -0.44
C VAL A 74 -0.01 6.38 -0.27
N SER A 75 -1.02 6.60 -1.10
CA SER A 75 -1.95 7.72 -0.99
C SER A 75 -3.30 7.26 -0.46
N GLU A 76 -4.25 8.17 -0.31
CA GLU A 76 -5.59 7.85 0.16
C GLU A 76 -6.33 6.89 -0.78
N ALA A 77 -6.08 6.97 -2.09
CA ALA A 77 -6.79 6.18 -3.10
C ALA A 77 -5.92 5.24 -3.93
N HIS A 78 -4.60 5.36 -3.88
CA HIS A 78 -3.70 4.62 -4.76
C HIS A 78 -2.49 4.05 -4.02
N LEU A 79 -2.10 2.86 -4.45
CA LEU A 79 -0.80 2.28 -4.20
C LEU A 79 0.05 2.48 -5.46
N ALA A 80 1.15 3.21 -5.34
CA ALA A 80 2.03 3.51 -6.46
C ALA A 80 3.47 3.07 -6.18
N PHE A 81 4.23 2.81 -7.21
CA PHE A 81 5.64 2.47 -7.14
C PHE A 81 6.40 3.22 -8.24
N HIS A 82 7.55 3.77 -7.88
CA HIS A 82 8.44 4.44 -8.81
C HIS A 82 9.88 4.00 -8.58
N SER A 83 10.56 3.73 -9.69
CA SER A 83 12.00 3.49 -9.74
C SER A 83 12.60 4.19 -10.94
N ASN A 84 13.77 4.76 -10.75
CA ASN A 84 14.59 5.28 -11.83
C ASN A 84 16.03 4.81 -11.62
N ILE A 85 16.44 3.82 -12.39
CA ILE A 85 17.79 3.24 -12.33
C ILE A 85 18.49 3.59 -13.65
N PHE A 86 19.38 4.58 -13.59
CA PHE A 86 20.15 5.06 -14.76
C PHE A 86 19.26 5.42 -15.97
N GLY A 87 18.11 6.05 -15.73
CA GLY A 87 17.16 6.42 -16.78
C GLY A 87 16.13 5.33 -17.12
N TRP A 88 16.27 4.11 -16.61
CA TRP A 88 15.24 3.09 -16.68
C TRP A 88 14.17 3.37 -15.63
N VAL A 89 13.01 3.83 -16.08
CA VAL A 89 11.91 4.19 -15.21
C VAL A 89 10.90 3.05 -15.17
N THR A 90 10.57 2.63 -13.95
CA THR A 90 9.42 1.75 -13.67
C THR A 90 8.41 2.54 -12.87
N SER A 91 7.19 2.62 -13.38
CA SER A 91 6.07 3.29 -12.72
C SER A 91 4.87 2.36 -12.68
N ILE A 92 4.32 2.17 -11.50
CA ILE A 92 3.14 1.34 -11.25
C ILE A 92 2.15 2.19 -10.46
N VAL A 93 0.89 2.15 -10.85
CA VAL A 93 -0.22 2.79 -10.13
C VAL A 93 -1.37 1.79 -10.04
N VAL A 94 -1.81 1.52 -8.82
CA VAL A 94 -2.91 0.60 -8.53
C VAL A 94 -3.93 1.30 -7.65
N PRO A 95 -5.15 1.57 -8.14
CA PRO A 95 -6.23 2.05 -7.28
C PRO A 95 -6.56 1.03 -6.20
N PHE A 96 -6.70 1.46 -4.94
CA PHE A 96 -7.12 0.55 -3.88
C PHE A 96 -8.47 -0.11 -4.16
N ALA A 97 -9.38 0.59 -4.86
CA ALA A 97 -10.68 0.06 -5.25
C ALA A 97 -10.60 -1.13 -6.23
N GLU A 98 -9.47 -1.32 -6.92
CA GLU A 98 -9.23 -2.44 -7.86
C GLU A 98 -8.50 -3.61 -7.21
N ILE A 99 -8.00 -3.47 -5.99
CA ILE A 99 -7.29 -4.54 -5.29
C ILE A 99 -8.28 -5.59 -4.82
N VAL A 100 -8.00 -6.84 -5.15
CA VAL A 100 -8.79 -8.02 -4.74
C VAL A 100 -8.15 -8.78 -3.59
N SER A 101 -6.82 -8.74 -3.43
CA SER A 101 -6.16 -9.31 -2.26
C SER A 101 -4.83 -8.62 -1.96
N ILE A 102 -4.51 -8.56 -0.66
CA ILE A 102 -3.21 -8.15 -0.13
C ILE A 102 -2.76 -9.24 0.84
N GLU A 103 -1.60 -9.82 0.58
CA GLU A 103 -1.10 -10.96 1.35
C GLU A 103 0.36 -10.77 1.75
N LYS A 104 0.68 -11.18 2.97
CA LYS A 104 2.07 -11.28 3.41
C LYS A 104 2.75 -12.43 2.69
N ARG A 105 3.98 -12.21 2.24
CA ARG A 105 4.82 -13.21 1.58
C ARG A 105 6.22 -13.22 2.16
N ASN A 106 6.89 -14.34 1.97
CA ASN A 106 8.30 -14.50 2.27
C ASN A 106 9.11 -14.58 0.98
N THR A 107 10.32 -14.04 0.99
CA THR A 107 11.30 -14.30 -0.07
C THR A 107 12.27 -15.39 0.38
N ALA A 108 12.85 -16.13 -0.57
CA ALA A 108 13.75 -17.25 -0.29
C ALA A 108 13.19 -18.24 0.78
N TYR A 109 11.87 -18.44 0.79
CA TYR A 109 11.09 -19.29 1.72
C TYR A 109 11.05 -18.82 3.18
N LEU A 110 12.02 -18.06 3.66
CA LEU A 110 12.19 -17.78 5.09
C LEU A 110 12.23 -16.29 5.45
N ILE A 111 12.46 -15.39 4.49
CA ILE A 111 12.63 -13.97 4.77
C ILE A 111 11.27 -13.26 4.71
N PRO A 112 10.71 -12.80 5.85
CA PRO A 112 9.37 -12.23 5.92
C PRO A 112 9.37 -10.74 5.52
N ASN A 113 9.72 -10.43 4.28
CA ASN A 113 9.99 -9.08 3.79
C ASN A 113 9.14 -8.67 2.56
N ALA A 114 8.12 -9.44 2.22
CA ALA A 114 7.35 -9.20 1.00
C ALA A 114 5.85 -9.11 1.24
N ILE A 115 5.17 -8.40 0.32
CA ILE A 115 3.72 -8.26 0.22
C ILE A 115 3.31 -8.50 -1.22
N SER A 116 2.33 -9.37 -1.43
CA SER A 116 1.68 -9.58 -2.71
C SER A 116 0.41 -8.75 -2.78
N VAL A 117 0.24 -8.00 -3.85
CA VAL A 117 -0.97 -7.23 -4.17
C VAL A 117 -1.53 -7.72 -5.48
N ARG A 118 -2.80 -8.08 -5.49
CA ARG A 118 -3.49 -8.59 -6.68
C ARG A 118 -4.66 -7.71 -7.06
N THR A 119 -4.81 -7.51 -8.35
CA THR A 119 -6.00 -6.98 -9.01
C THR A 119 -6.59 -8.05 -9.92
N LEU A 120 -7.68 -7.75 -10.63
CA LEU A 120 -8.25 -8.65 -11.64
C LEU A 120 -7.28 -8.99 -12.77
N HIS A 121 -6.34 -8.10 -13.08
CA HIS A 121 -5.51 -8.16 -14.29
C HIS A 121 -4.03 -8.32 -14.01
N ALA A 122 -3.59 -8.09 -12.77
CA ALA A 122 -2.18 -8.05 -12.43
C ALA A 122 -1.91 -8.55 -11.01
N ARG A 123 -0.70 -9.05 -10.82
CA ARG A 123 -0.14 -9.39 -9.52
C ARG A 123 1.20 -8.71 -9.35
N TYR A 124 1.37 -8.02 -8.23
CA TYR A 124 2.59 -7.34 -7.87
C TYR A 124 3.17 -7.97 -6.61
N LEU A 125 4.45 -8.29 -6.64
CA LEU A 125 5.18 -8.71 -5.45
C LEU A 125 6.17 -7.61 -5.08
N PHE A 126 5.91 -6.95 -3.96
CA PHE A 126 6.82 -5.98 -3.36
C PHE A 126 7.65 -6.67 -2.30
N SER A 127 8.96 -6.55 -2.36
CA SER A 127 9.89 -7.19 -1.45
C SER A 127 10.90 -6.21 -0.87
N SER A 128 11.85 -6.69 -0.09
CA SER A 128 12.84 -5.85 0.59
C SER A 128 12.24 -4.80 1.52
N LEU A 129 11.05 -5.07 2.06
CA LEU A 129 10.38 -4.23 3.04
C LEU A 129 10.96 -4.48 4.42
N VAL A 130 11.62 -3.48 5.00
CA VAL A 130 12.24 -3.57 6.33
C VAL A 130 11.17 -3.73 7.41
N SER A 131 10.06 -2.98 7.30
CA SER A 131 8.93 -3.04 8.23
C SER A 131 7.70 -3.63 7.53
N ARG A 132 7.83 -4.85 6.99
CA ARG A 132 6.80 -5.51 6.21
C ARG A 132 5.44 -5.54 6.91
N ASP A 133 5.40 -5.86 8.19
CA ASP A 133 4.14 -6.00 8.92
C ASP A 133 3.44 -4.65 9.17
N LEU A 134 4.19 -3.58 9.42
CA LEU A 134 3.63 -2.24 9.52
C LEU A 134 3.12 -1.74 8.16
N THR A 135 3.88 -1.96 7.10
CA THR A 135 3.45 -1.63 5.73
C THR A 135 2.17 -2.39 5.36
N TYR A 136 2.12 -3.69 5.65
CA TYR A 136 0.94 -4.51 5.42
C TYR A 136 -0.28 -3.97 6.17
N SER A 137 -0.14 -3.66 7.44
CA SER A 137 -1.24 -3.12 8.26
C SER A 137 -1.76 -1.80 7.69
N MET A 138 -0.88 -0.91 7.23
CA MET A 138 -1.25 0.34 6.60
C MET A 138 -2.03 0.10 5.29
N LEU A 139 -1.51 -0.75 4.41
CA LEU A 139 -2.16 -1.06 3.14
C LEU A 139 -3.56 -1.67 3.34
N VAL A 140 -3.68 -2.62 4.26
CA VAL A 140 -4.97 -3.28 4.56
C VAL A 140 -5.97 -2.30 5.17
N CYS A 141 -5.53 -1.41 6.07
CA CYS A 141 -6.40 -0.38 6.65
C CYS A 141 -6.97 0.54 5.57
N ILE A 142 -6.15 1.04 4.66
CA ILE A 142 -6.59 1.91 3.57
C ILE A 142 -7.49 1.14 2.59
N TRP A 143 -7.09 -0.08 2.25
CA TRP A 143 -7.86 -0.93 1.35
C TRP A 143 -9.28 -1.21 1.86
N ARG A 144 -9.43 -1.48 3.16
CA ARG A 144 -10.74 -1.71 3.78
C ARG A 144 -11.65 -0.47 3.77
N MET A 145 -11.08 0.71 3.74
CA MET A 145 -11.82 1.97 3.64
C MET A 145 -12.16 2.34 2.19
N SER A 146 -11.50 1.73 1.22
CA SER A 146 -11.81 1.89 -0.19
C SER A 146 -13.09 1.14 -0.53
N THR A 147 -13.89 1.70 -1.46
CA THR A 147 -15.04 0.98 -2.02
C THR A 147 -14.55 0.13 -3.19
N PRO A 148 -14.42 -1.20 -3.07
CA PRO A 148 -14.00 -2.06 -4.17
C PRO A 148 -15.00 -1.98 -5.32
N SER A 149 -14.53 -2.12 -6.56
CA SER A 149 -15.42 -2.30 -7.70
C SER A 149 -16.23 -3.59 -7.54
N GLU A 150 -17.43 -3.64 -8.12
CA GLU A 150 -18.29 -4.84 -8.06
C GLU A 150 -17.56 -6.09 -8.57
N ALA A 151 -16.77 -5.96 -9.64
CA ALA A 151 -15.95 -7.04 -10.17
C ALA A 151 -14.88 -7.51 -9.18
N ALA A 152 -14.21 -6.58 -8.47
CA ALA A 152 -13.23 -6.92 -7.45
C ALA A 152 -13.88 -7.63 -6.25
N GLN A 153 -15.09 -7.23 -5.86
CA GLN A 153 -15.85 -7.89 -4.79
C GLN A 153 -16.21 -9.34 -5.16
N GLN A 154 -16.64 -9.58 -6.40
CA GLN A 154 -16.96 -10.93 -6.87
C GLN A 154 -15.77 -11.85 -6.87
N VAL A 155 -14.60 -11.38 -7.32
CA VAL A 155 -13.36 -12.18 -7.33
C VAL A 155 -12.83 -12.41 -5.92
N ALA A 156 -12.88 -11.40 -5.05
CA ALA A 156 -12.49 -11.58 -3.65
C ALA A 156 -13.35 -12.63 -2.95
N LYS A 157 -14.66 -12.65 -3.25
CA LYS A 157 -15.58 -13.67 -2.74
C LYS A 157 -15.23 -15.06 -3.29
N ALA A 158 -15.00 -15.20 -4.59
CA ALA A 158 -14.63 -16.48 -5.20
C ALA A 158 -13.31 -17.05 -4.62
N LEU A 159 -12.31 -16.19 -4.40
CA LEU A 159 -11.04 -16.62 -3.80
C LEU A 159 -11.18 -17.06 -2.34
N SER A 160 -12.11 -16.49 -1.58
CA SER A 160 -12.38 -16.92 -0.22
C SER A 160 -13.09 -18.28 -0.17
N GLU A 161 -13.96 -18.55 -1.12
CA GLU A 161 -14.66 -19.84 -1.25
C GLU A 161 -13.70 -20.97 -1.63
N GLU A 162 -12.72 -20.72 -2.52
CA GLU A 162 -11.68 -21.71 -2.89
C GLU A 162 -10.76 -22.06 -1.72
N SER A 163 -10.43 -21.11 -0.85
CA SER A 163 -9.57 -21.37 0.32
C SER A 163 -10.25 -22.25 1.38
N ASP A 164 -11.57 -22.14 1.50
CA ASP A 164 -12.34 -22.95 2.45
C ASP A 164 -12.51 -24.40 1.96
N GLU A 165 -12.47 -24.65 0.66
CA GLU A 165 -12.52 -26.00 0.08
C GLU A 165 -11.18 -26.75 0.18
N GLU A 166 -10.04 -26.06 0.09
CA GLU A 166 -8.72 -26.66 0.28
C GLU A 166 -8.48 -27.10 1.73
N ASP A 167 -8.93 -26.31 2.72
CA ASP A 167 -8.80 -26.65 4.14
C ASP A 167 -9.72 -27.83 4.54
N ALA A 168 -10.82 -28.04 3.85
CA ALA A 168 -11.74 -29.17 4.08
C ALA A 168 -11.21 -30.50 3.52
N SER A 169 -10.33 -30.47 2.52
CA SER A 169 -9.80 -31.69 1.88
C SER A 169 -8.59 -32.30 2.59
N GLU A 170 -7.91 -31.58 3.46
CA GLU A 170 -6.78 -32.10 4.24
C GLU A 170 -7.17 -32.87 5.51
N ASN A 171 -8.45 -32.91 5.87
CA ASN A 171 -8.94 -33.55 7.10
C ASN A 171 -9.55 -34.96 6.91
N GLU A 172 -9.51 -35.53 5.72
CA GLU A 172 -9.85 -36.94 5.54
C GLU A 172 -8.60 -37.83 5.67
N ALA A 173 -8.32 -38.24 6.91
CA ALA A 173 -7.35 -39.30 7.15
C ALA A 173 -7.91 -40.64 6.58
N PRO A 174 -7.11 -41.41 5.84
CA PRO A 174 -7.55 -42.73 5.38
C PRO A 174 -7.73 -43.65 6.59
N ASP A 175 -8.94 -44.15 6.75
CA ASP A 175 -9.25 -45.21 7.69
C ASP A 175 -8.57 -46.51 7.23
N LEU A 176 -7.45 -46.84 7.87
CA LEU A 176 -6.78 -48.13 7.75
C LEU A 176 -7.30 -49.08 8.82
N SER A 177 -8.54 -49.56 8.68
CA SER A 177 -9.01 -50.72 9.42
C SER A 177 -8.88 -51.97 8.56
N LEU A 178 -7.97 -52.81 8.96
CA LEU A 178 -7.91 -54.20 8.59
C LEU A 178 -8.86 -55.02 9.44
#